data_51a711c0aadc5d4d616c6ecb37e191bb
#
_entry.id   51a711c0aadc5d4d616c6ecb37e191bb
#
_cell.length_a   1.000
_cell.length_b   1.000
_cell.length_c   1.000
_cell.angle_alpha   90.00
_cell.angle_beta   90.00
_cell.angle_gamma   90.00
#
_symmetry.space_group_name_H-M   'P 1'
#
loop_
_entity.id
_entity.type
_entity.pdbx_description
1 polymer ?
#
loop_
_entity_poly.entity_id
_entity_poly.type
_entity_poly.pdbx_seq_one_letter_code
_entity_poly.pdbx_strand_id
1 'polypeptide(L)'
;MFNSPSSVAIIGAGPSGLMAAEVLSTAGVHAHVYDTMPSAGRKFLLAGLGGLNLTHTEPFEQFITRYGERQNRCAAWLKDFDANAIRDWVKSLGLDTFVGTSQRVFPTDMKAAPLLRAWLHRLRHPMQGVPVTFHMRHRWNGQLTHDVSGYTLTFDSPLGTRTTQTQAVLLALGGGSWARLGSDGAWQSWLHDLGLDVARLRPSNCGFDVQGGWTTHLRDKFAGSPIKGAVLSFEGFSRKGEFVLTTTGIEGSLVYAASALLRDAIEKAGHVTLHIDLKPEFSAERVLAEVSHPRGSRSLSNHLKSRLNLQPVHLALLHEVLPKESMADAVKIAAAIKALP
;
A
#
# COMPACT_ATOMS: atom_id res chain seq x y z
N MET A 1 -23.07 -30.85 -31.34
CA MET A 1 -22.16 -30.23 -30.34
C MET A 1 -22.48 -28.76 -30.34
N PHE A 2 -23.23 -28.27 -29.37
CA PHE A 2 -23.45 -26.84 -29.22
C PHE A 2 -22.14 -26.26 -28.62
N ASN A 3 -21.36 -25.54 -29.45
CA ASN A 3 -20.26 -24.72 -28.94
C ASN A 3 -20.90 -23.58 -28.13
N SER A 4 -21.13 -23.82 -26.86
CA SER A 4 -21.41 -22.71 -25.96
C SER A 4 -20.21 -21.76 -26.05
N PRO A 5 -20.43 -20.45 -26.17
CA PRO A 5 -19.32 -19.51 -26.23
C PRO A 5 -18.44 -19.69 -25.00
N SER A 6 -17.12 -19.72 -25.20
CA SER A 6 -16.16 -19.85 -24.11
C SER A 6 -16.42 -18.77 -23.06
N SER A 7 -16.69 -19.19 -21.83
CA SER A 7 -16.95 -18.26 -20.72
C SER A 7 -15.91 -18.43 -19.62
N VAL A 8 -15.52 -17.32 -19.01
CA VAL A 8 -14.57 -17.27 -17.92
C VAL A 8 -15.22 -16.62 -16.70
N ALA A 9 -15.19 -17.30 -15.56
CA ALA A 9 -15.56 -16.71 -14.28
C ALA A 9 -14.35 -16.02 -13.64
N ILE A 10 -14.49 -14.74 -13.33
CA ILE A 10 -13.48 -13.92 -12.66
C ILE A 10 -13.98 -13.65 -11.23
N ILE A 11 -13.22 -14.07 -10.22
CA ILE A 11 -13.59 -13.91 -8.83
C ILE A 11 -12.84 -12.72 -8.23
N GLY A 12 -13.56 -11.61 -8.06
CA GLY A 12 -13.07 -10.32 -7.59
C GLY A 12 -13.14 -9.23 -8.66
N ALA A 13 -13.88 -8.16 -8.36
CA ALA A 13 -14.02 -6.97 -9.21
C ALA A 13 -13.06 -5.83 -8.77
N GLY A 14 -11.88 -6.18 -8.27
CA GLY A 14 -10.76 -5.27 -8.07
C GLY A 14 -10.00 -4.97 -9.37
N PRO A 15 -8.94 -4.14 -9.33
CA PRO A 15 -8.18 -3.77 -10.54
C PRO A 15 -7.70 -4.96 -11.36
N SER A 16 -7.20 -6.02 -10.71
CA SER A 16 -6.73 -7.23 -11.41
C SER A 16 -7.85 -7.94 -12.15
N GLY A 17 -9.02 -8.12 -11.50
CA GLY A 17 -10.17 -8.78 -12.13
C GLY A 17 -10.79 -7.93 -13.25
N LEU A 18 -10.84 -6.61 -13.08
CA LEU A 18 -11.34 -5.69 -14.12
C LEU A 18 -10.42 -5.67 -15.34
N MET A 19 -9.09 -5.69 -15.15
CA MET A 19 -8.12 -5.76 -16.22
C MET A 19 -8.21 -7.10 -16.97
N ALA A 20 -8.33 -8.21 -16.26
CA ALA A 20 -8.54 -9.52 -16.86
C ALA A 20 -9.85 -9.57 -17.69
N ALA A 21 -10.92 -8.98 -17.14
CA ALA A 21 -12.20 -8.88 -17.86
C ALA A 21 -12.07 -8.05 -19.16
N GLU A 22 -11.27 -6.98 -19.14
CA GLU A 22 -11.02 -6.14 -20.31
C GLU A 22 -10.27 -6.92 -21.42
N VAL A 23 -9.20 -7.61 -21.04
CA VAL A 23 -8.42 -8.44 -21.97
C VAL A 23 -9.30 -9.53 -22.60
N LEU A 24 -10.09 -10.25 -21.79
CA LEU A 24 -10.99 -11.29 -22.27
C LEU A 24 -12.09 -10.72 -23.18
N SER A 25 -12.71 -9.61 -22.78
CA SER A 25 -13.73 -8.91 -23.56
C SER A 25 -13.20 -8.53 -24.94
N THR A 26 -12.01 -7.92 -25.00
CA THR A 26 -11.37 -7.52 -26.25
C THR A 26 -11.04 -8.72 -27.15
N ALA A 27 -10.69 -9.86 -26.54
CA ALA A 27 -10.45 -11.13 -27.25
C ALA A 27 -11.75 -11.87 -27.68
N GLY A 28 -12.93 -11.29 -27.43
CA GLY A 28 -14.21 -11.93 -27.78
C GLY A 28 -14.65 -13.04 -26.84
N VAL A 29 -14.04 -13.15 -25.64
CA VAL A 29 -14.36 -14.16 -24.63
C VAL A 29 -15.35 -13.59 -23.60
N HIS A 30 -16.44 -14.31 -23.33
CA HIS A 30 -17.44 -13.90 -22.35
C HIS A 30 -16.87 -13.98 -20.93
N ALA A 31 -16.74 -12.82 -20.27
CA ALA A 31 -16.27 -12.71 -18.90
C ALA A 31 -17.44 -12.43 -17.94
N HIS A 32 -17.55 -13.23 -16.89
CA HIS A 32 -18.48 -13.07 -15.78
C HIS A 32 -17.70 -12.71 -14.51
N VAL A 33 -17.83 -11.47 -14.03
CA VAL A 33 -17.12 -10.97 -12.86
C VAL A 33 -18.01 -11.08 -11.63
N TYR A 34 -17.56 -11.84 -10.64
CA TYR A 34 -18.25 -12.05 -9.36
C TYR A 34 -17.52 -11.30 -8.24
N ASP A 35 -18.26 -10.58 -7.41
CA ASP A 35 -17.68 -9.88 -6.25
C ASP A 35 -18.65 -9.90 -5.07
N THR A 36 -18.09 -10.06 -3.87
CA THR A 36 -18.85 -10.03 -2.61
C THR A 36 -19.46 -8.66 -2.31
N MET A 37 -18.87 -7.60 -2.84
CA MET A 37 -19.28 -6.23 -2.59
C MET A 37 -20.47 -5.80 -3.46
N PRO A 38 -21.24 -4.79 -3.05
CA PRO A 38 -22.37 -4.28 -3.84
C PRO A 38 -21.96 -3.52 -5.12
N SER A 39 -20.67 -3.19 -5.27
CA SER A 39 -20.14 -2.50 -6.45
C SER A 39 -18.67 -2.86 -6.68
N ALA A 40 -18.24 -2.86 -7.94
CA ALA A 40 -16.85 -3.08 -8.33
C ALA A 40 -15.90 -1.98 -7.84
N GLY A 41 -14.64 -2.32 -7.66
CA GLY A 41 -13.55 -1.36 -7.40
C GLY A 41 -13.60 -0.67 -6.04
N ARG A 42 -14.23 -1.24 -5.03
CA ARG A 42 -14.38 -0.58 -3.69
C ARG A 42 -13.06 -0.17 -3.07
N LYS A 43 -12.08 -1.07 -3.04
CA LYS A 43 -10.75 -0.77 -2.50
C LYS A 43 -9.98 0.21 -3.40
N PHE A 44 -10.17 0.13 -4.71
CA PHE A 44 -9.59 1.06 -5.68
C PHE A 44 -10.04 2.52 -5.42
N LEU A 45 -11.34 2.73 -5.12
CA LEU A 45 -11.87 4.05 -4.77
C LEU A 45 -11.27 4.63 -3.49
N LEU A 46 -10.92 3.76 -2.53
CA LEU A 46 -10.30 4.20 -1.27
C LEU A 46 -8.85 4.66 -1.46
N ALA A 47 -8.13 4.04 -2.39
CA ALA A 47 -6.75 4.41 -2.70
C ALA A 47 -6.57 5.85 -3.22
N GLY A 48 -7.66 6.48 -3.68
CA GLY A 48 -7.66 7.86 -4.20
C GLY A 48 -7.87 8.97 -3.17
N LEU A 49 -7.90 8.71 -1.86
CA LEU A 49 -8.15 9.74 -0.84
C LEU A 49 -7.07 10.83 -0.81
N GLY A 50 -5.80 10.48 -1.01
CA GLY A 50 -4.68 11.42 -1.11
C GLY A 50 -4.19 11.67 -2.54
N GLY A 51 -4.97 11.26 -3.54
CA GLY A 51 -4.57 11.23 -4.95
C GLY A 51 -4.27 9.80 -5.42
N LEU A 52 -4.90 9.39 -6.52
CA LEU A 52 -4.72 8.06 -7.09
C LEU A 52 -3.34 7.94 -7.76
N ASN A 53 -2.37 7.38 -7.08
CA ASN A 53 -1.09 7.03 -7.69
C ASN A 53 -1.25 5.81 -8.61
N LEU A 54 -1.04 6.00 -9.91
CA LEU A 54 -1.17 4.95 -10.92
C LEU A 54 0.13 4.16 -11.09
N THR A 55 1.26 4.88 -11.20
CA THR A 55 2.58 4.31 -11.43
C THR A 55 3.68 5.33 -11.10
N HIS A 56 4.91 5.02 -11.45
CA HIS A 56 6.10 5.86 -11.26
C HIS A 56 6.87 6.00 -12.58
N THR A 57 7.47 7.16 -12.84
CA THR A 57 8.17 7.45 -14.11
C THR A 57 9.64 7.07 -14.12
N GLU A 58 10.12 6.38 -13.09
CA GLU A 58 11.51 5.92 -13.10
C GLU A 58 11.79 4.96 -14.27
N PRO A 59 13.03 4.88 -14.77
CA PRO A 59 13.40 3.94 -15.82
C PRO A 59 13.02 2.50 -15.45
N PHE A 60 12.61 1.71 -16.46
CA PHE A 60 12.15 0.32 -16.27
C PHE A 60 13.15 -0.53 -15.48
N GLU A 61 14.44 -0.44 -15.80
CA GLU A 61 15.51 -1.17 -15.13
C GLU A 61 15.61 -0.85 -13.63
N GLN A 62 15.31 0.38 -13.26
CA GLN A 62 15.26 0.79 -11.85
C GLN A 62 13.94 0.36 -11.20
N PHE A 63 12.82 0.47 -11.93
CA PHE A 63 11.49 0.10 -11.43
C PHE A 63 11.41 -1.37 -11.01
N ILE A 64 11.94 -2.28 -11.83
CA ILE A 64 11.92 -3.73 -11.57
C ILE A 64 12.73 -4.14 -10.33
N THR A 65 13.77 -3.37 -9.93
CA THR A 65 14.57 -3.70 -8.72
C THR A 65 13.74 -3.63 -7.44
N ARG A 66 12.60 -2.92 -7.46
CA ARG A 66 11.69 -2.80 -6.30
C ARG A 66 10.99 -4.11 -5.93
N TYR A 67 11.03 -5.09 -6.82
CA TYR A 67 10.47 -6.44 -6.60
C TYR A 67 11.49 -7.42 -5.97
N GLY A 68 12.72 -6.95 -5.63
CA GLY A 68 13.74 -7.75 -4.94
C GLY A 68 14.00 -9.08 -5.64
N GLU A 69 13.94 -10.18 -4.90
CA GLU A 69 14.19 -11.54 -5.42
C GLU A 69 13.22 -11.96 -6.55
N ARG A 70 12.08 -11.30 -6.68
CA ARG A 70 11.08 -11.58 -7.73
C ARG A 70 11.25 -10.71 -8.96
N GLN A 71 12.32 -9.89 -9.02
CA GLN A 71 12.58 -8.94 -10.10
C GLN A 71 12.45 -9.57 -11.49
N ASN A 72 13.12 -10.67 -11.75
CA ASN A 72 13.11 -11.31 -13.08
C ASN A 72 11.71 -11.76 -13.50
N ARG A 73 10.93 -12.30 -12.56
CA ARG A 73 9.56 -12.75 -12.82
C ARG A 73 8.63 -11.56 -13.09
N CYS A 74 8.73 -10.51 -12.28
CA CYS A 74 7.95 -9.30 -12.46
C CYS A 74 8.34 -8.54 -13.72
N ALA A 75 9.61 -8.50 -14.08
CA ALA A 75 10.10 -7.89 -15.32
C ALA A 75 9.44 -8.49 -16.57
N ALA A 76 9.29 -9.83 -16.60
CA ALA A 76 8.62 -10.50 -17.72
C ALA A 76 7.17 -10.05 -17.90
N TRP A 77 6.43 -9.84 -16.80
CA TRP A 77 5.04 -9.36 -16.86
C TRP A 77 4.94 -7.87 -17.19
N LEU A 78 5.85 -7.06 -16.62
CA LEU A 78 5.84 -5.60 -16.79
C LEU A 78 6.36 -5.15 -18.16
N LYS A 79 7.05 -6.02 -18.90
CA LYS A 79 7.55 -5.72 -20.24
C LYS A 79 6.41 -5.36 -21.21
N ASP A 80 5.27 -6.03 -21.07
CA ASP A 80 4.11 -5.84 -21.96
C ASP A 80 3.12 -4.79 -21.42
N PHE A 81 3.19 -4.47 -20.11
CA PHE A 81 2.31 -3.49 -19.47
C PHE A 81 3.08 -2.68 -18.40
N ASP A 82 3.93 -1.78 -18.89
CA ASP A 82 4.80 -0.92 -18.08
C ASP A 82 4.10 0.39 -17.63
N ALA A 83 4.87 1.30 -17.07
CA ALA A 83 4.39 2.61 -16.63
C ALA A 83 3.83 3.48 -17.77
N ASN A 84 4.37 3.37 -18.98
CA ASN A 84 3.87 4.08 -20.16
C ASN A 84 2.57 3.45 -20.66
N ALA A 85 2.52 2.13 -20.74
CA ALA A 85 1.31 1.39 -21.12
C ALA A 85 0.13 1.73 -20.19
N ILE A 86 0.35 1.88 -18.87
CA ILE A 86 -0.71 2.34 -17.95
C ILE A 86 -1.18 3.76 -18.31
N ARG A 87 -0.29 4.68 -18.66
CA ARG A 87 -0.67 6.05 -19.05
C ARG A 87 -1.46 6.06 -20.35
N ASP A 88 -1.03 5.29 -21.34
CA ASP A 88 -1.72 5.15 -22.62
C ASP A 88 -3.10 4.51 -22.45
N TRP A 89 -3.20 3.51 -21.57
CA TRP A 89 -4.47 2.90 -21.20
C TRP A 89 -5.43 3.91 -20.55
N VAL A 90 -4.97 4.74 -19.62
CA VAL A 90 -5.78 5.82 -19.00
C VAL A 90 -6.22 6.83 -20.06
N LYS A 91 -5.33 7.22 -20.97
CA LYS A 91 -5.65 8.10 -22.09
C LYS A 91 -6.70 7.50 -23.03
N SER A 92 -6.64 6.20 -23.28
CA SER A 92 -7.64 5.48 -24.08
C SER A 92 -9.04 5.47 -23.43
N LEU A 93 -9.11 5.68 -22.11
CA LEU A 93 -10.37 5.88 -21.36
C LEU A 93 -10.89 7.33 -21.41
N GLY A 94 -10.21 8.24 -22.13
CA GLY A 94 -10.57 9.64 -22.24
C GLY A 94 -10.12 10.50 -21.06
N LEU A 95 -9.09 10.05 -20.33
CA LEU A 95 -8.53 10.75 -19.16
C LEU A 95 -7.05 11.03 -19.37
N ASP A 96 -6.57 12.16 -18.82
CA ASP A 96 -5.17 12.53 -18.87
C ASP A 96 -4.46 12.25 -17.54
N THR A 97 -3.11 12.15 -17.61
CA THR A 97 -2.25 11.95 -16.46
C THR A 97 -1.16 13.03 -16.38
N PHE A 98 -0.70 13.33 -15.18
CA PHE A 98 0.47 14.17 -14.95
C PHE A 98 1.46 13.49 -14.00
N VAL A 99 2.71 13.97 -14.06
CA VAL A 99 3.80 13.51 -13.18
C VAL A 99 3.95 14.49 -12.03
N GLY A 100 3.79 14.03 -10.81
CA GLY A 100 4.05 14.84 -9.60
C GLY A 100 5.54 15.01 -9.31
N THR A 101 5.87 15.90 -8.38
CA THR A 101 7.26 16.20 -7.97
C THR A 101 8.01 14.98 -7.41
N SER A 102 7.28 13.98 -6.93
CA SER A 102 7.82 12.70 -6.44
C SER A 102 8.00 11.65 -7.55
N GLN A 103 7.90 12.02 -8.82
CA GLN A 103 7.93 11.11 -9.98
C GLN A 103 6.75 10.13 -10.06
N ARG A 104 5.75 10.26 -9.18
CA ARG A 104 4.51 9.49 -9.24
C ARG A 104 3.58 10.03 -10.31
N VAL A 105 2.86 9.13 -10.97
CA VAL A 105 1.88 9.46 -12.01
C VAL A 105 0.48 9.45 -11.42
N PHE A 106 -0.27 10.50 -11.66
CA PHE A 106 -1.65 10.67 -11.19
C PHE A 106 -2.58 11.01 -12.35
N PRO A 107 -3.88 10.65 -12.29
CA PRO A 107 -4.89 11.29 -13.14
C PRO A 107 -4.90 12.81 -12.88
N THR A 108 -5.24 13.61 -13.89
CA THR A 108 -5.22 15.09 -13.79
C THR A 108 -6.13 15.60 -12.66
N ASP A 109 -7.24 14.94 -12.40
CA ASP A 109 -8.18 15.27 -11.32
C ASP A 109 -7.83 14.65 -9.96
N MET A 110 -6.72 13.89 -9.87
CA MET A 110 -6.25 13.19 -8.67
C MET A 110 -7.21 12.11 -8.14
N LYS A 111 -8.35 11.85 -8.76
CA LYS A 111 -9.43 11.02 -8.23
C LYS A 111 -9.53 9.64 -8.89
N ALA A 112 -9.86 8.64 -8.08
CA ALA A 112 -10.11 7.27 -8.59
C ALA A 112 -11.49 7.10 -9.27
N ALA A 113 -12.49 7.87 -8.84
CA ALA A 113 -13.86 7.64 -9.26
C ALA A 113 -14.13 7.91 -10.76
N PRO A 114 -13.62 8.98 -11.40
CA PRO A 114 -13.76 9.18 -12.84
C PRO A 114 -13.12 8.05 -13.65
N LEU A 115 -11.90 7.63 -13.29
CA LEU A 115 -11.21 6.54 -13.95
C LEU A 115 -12.01 5.22 -13.85
N LEU A 116 -12.47 4.86 -12.66
CA LEU A 116 -13.27 3.65 -12.48
C LEU A 116 -14.59 3.70 -13.28
N ARG A 117 -15.27 4.85 -13.31
CA ARG A 117 -16.52 5.01 -14.09
C ARG A 117 -16.29 4.81 -15.58
N ALA A 118 -15.27 5.44 -16.14
CA ALA A 118 -14.90 5.28 -17.56
C ALA A 118 -14.55 3.83 -17.88
N TRP A 119 -13.78 3.18 -17.01
CA TRP A 119 -13.41 1.78 -17.14
C TRP A 119 -14.63 0.84 -17.11
N LEU A 120 -15.49 0.96 -16.11
CA LEU A 120 -16.71 0.15 -16.00
C LEU A 120 -17.68 0.41 -17.13
N HIS A 121 -17.75 1.64 -17.66
CA HIS A 121 -18.54 1.94 -18.86
C HIS A 121 -18.00 1.17 -20.07
N ARG A 122 -16.68 1.22 -20.32
CA ARG A 122 -16.03 0.49 -21.42
C ARG A 122 -16.25 -1.03 -21.32
N LEU A 123 -16.16 -1.60 -20.13
CA LEU A 123 -16.39 -3.03 -19.90
C LEU A 123 -17.83 -3.47 -20.18
N ARG A 124 -18.81 -2.62 -19.89
CA ARG A 124 -20.24 -2.90 -20.15
C ARG A 124 -20.66 -2.60 -21.58
N HIS A 125 -19.99 -1.64 -22.22
CA HIS A 125 -20.30 -1.14 -23.55
C HIS A 125 -19.01 -1.05 -24.38
N PRO A 126 -18.34 -2.18 -24.66
CA PRO A 126 -17.11 -2.18 -25.42
C PRO A 126 -17.36 -1.75 -26.88
N MET A 127 -16.45 -0.94 -27.43
CA MET A 127 -16.47 -0.63 -28.86
C MET A 127 -16.04 -1.83 -29.72
N GLN A 128 -15.21 -2.71 -29.16
CA GLN A 128 -14.74 -3.95 -29.76
C GLN A 128 -14.77 -5.05 -28.69
N GLY A 129 -15.13 -6.29 -29.10
CA GLY A 129 -15.23 -7.42 -28.20
C GLY A 129 -16.65 -7.66 -27.68
N VAL A 130 -16.77 -8.27 -26.51
CA VAL A 130 -18.05 -8.68 -25.91
C VAL A 130 -18.26 -8.01 -24.55
N PRO A 131 -19.49 -7.60 -24.21
CA PRO A 131 -19.77 -6.99 -22.90
C PRO A 131 -19.45 -7.93 -21.76
N VAL A 132 -18.91 -7.35 -20.67
CA VAL A 132 -18.64 -8.04 -19.42
C VAL A 132 -19.89 -8.07 -18.56
N THR A 133 -20.22 -9.25 -17.99
CA THR A 133 -21.34 -9.43 -17.08
C THR A 133 -20.86 -9.35 -15.64
N PHE A 134 -21.53 -8.53 -14.81
CA PHE A 134 -21.17 -8.32 -13.41
C PHE A 134 -22.21 -8.95 -12.48
N HIS A 135 -21.74 -9.77 -11.55
CA HIS A 135 -22.51 -10.42 -10.49
C HIS A 135 -22.03 -9.88 -9.13
N MET A 136 -22.62 -8.76 -8.70
CA MET A 136 -22.29 -8.15 -7.40
C MET A 136 -23.03 -8.85 -6.26
N ARG A 137 -22.48 -8.78 -5.05
CA ARG A 137 -23.00 -9.48 -3.85
C ARG A 137 -23.01 -11.01 -4.01
N HIS A 138 -22.07 -11.54 -4.78
CA HIS A 138 -21.83 -12.96 -4.93
C HIS A 138 -20.48 -13.28 -4.30
N ARG A 139 -20.49 -13.84 -3.08
CA ARG A 139 -19.28 -14.25 -2.39
C ARG A 139 -18.96 -15.70 -2.76
N TRP A 140 -17.84 -15.93 -3.43
CA TRP A 140 -17.32 -17.28 -3.59
C TRP A 140 -16.99 -17.86 -2.20
N ASN A 141 -17.44 -19.08 -1.93
CA ASN A 141 -17.28 -19.72 -0.62
C ASN A 141 -16.12 -20.73 -0.57
N GLY A 142 -15.26 -20.74 -1.58
CA GLY A 142 -14.13 -21.66 -1.69
C GLY A 142 -14.42 -22.96 -2.41
N GLN A 143 -15.69 -23.28 -2.66
CA GLN A 143 -16.06 -24.52 -3.37
C GLN A 143 -15.78 -24.36 -4.88
N LEU A 144 -14.92 -25.25 -5.37
CA LEU A 144 -14.55 -25.35 -6.77
C LEU A 144 -14.42 -26.83 -7.14
N THR A 145 -15.19 -27.27 -8.13
CA THR A 145 -15.07 -28.62 -8.69
C THR A 145 -14.81 -28.54 -10.19
N HIS A 146 -14.22 -29.59 -10.75
CA HIS A 146 -13.92 -29.68 -12.18
C HIS A 146 -14.31 -31.04 -12.71
N ASP A 147 -14.98 -31.05 -13.86
CA ASP A 147 -15.33 -32.25 -14.61
C ASP A 147 -15.17 -32.01 -16.11
N VAL A 148 -15.67 -32.94 -16.95
CA VAL A 148 -15.59 -32.86 -18.41
C VAL A 148 -16.35 -31.66 -19.00
N SER A 149 -17.27 -31.04 -18.26
CA SER A 149 -18.05 -29.89 -18.69
C SER A 149 -17.39 -28.56 -18.29
N GLY A 150 -16.32 -28.59 -17.48
CA GLY A 150 -15.59 -27.43 -17.01
C GLY A 150 -15.57 -27.30 -15.49
N TYR A 151 -15.55 -26.07 -15.01
CA TYR A 151 -15.48 -25.72 -13.58
C TYR A 151 -16.87 -25.37 -13.05
N THR A 152 -17.19 -25.84 -11.86
CA THR A 152 -18.38 -25.44 -11.08
C THR A 152 -17.94 -24.69 -9.83
N LEU A 153 -18.44 -23.46 -9.68
CA LEU A 153 -18.20 -22.61 -8.51
C LEU A 153 -19.49 -22.42 -7.73
N THR A 154 -19.37 -22.29 -6.42
CA THR A 154 -20.50 -22.01 -5.52
C THR A 154 -20.34 -20.64 -4.86
N PHE A 155 -21.42 -19.86 -4.88
CA PHE A 155 -21.47 -18.50 -4.34
C PHE A 155 -22.58 -18.35 -3.32
N ASP A 156 -22.32 -17.62 -2.25
CA ASP A 156 -23.34 -17.08 -1.36
C ASP A 156 -23.81 -15.74 -1.90
N SER A 157 -25.12 -15.61 -2.08
CA SER A 157 -25.77 -14.40 -2.61
C SER A 157 -26.97 -14.00 -1.76
N PRO A 158 -27.51 -12.76 -1.91
CA PRO A 158 -28.73 -12.35 -1.21
C PRO A 158 -29.95 -13.21 -1.50
N LEU A 159 -29.92 -13.97 -2.59
CA LEU A 159 -31.00 -14.89 -3.00
C LEU A 159 -30.70 -16.34 -2.64
N GLY A 160 -29.75 -16.58 -1.71
CA GLY A 160 -29.26 -17.90 -1.30
C GLY A 160 -28.05 -18.36 -2.09
N THR A 161 -27.67 -19.62 -1.87
CA THR A 161 -26.52 -20.25 -2.53
C THR A 161 -26.80 -20.44 -4.02
N ARG A 162 -25.81 -20.13 -4.85
CA ARG A 162 -25.84 -20.23 -6.32
C ARG A 162 -24.64 -20.99 -6.84
N THR A 163 -24.84 -21.82 -7.83
CA THR A 163 -23.77 -22.49 -8.56
C THR A 163 -23.67 -21.95 -9.98
N THR A 164 -22.47 -21.93 -10.52
CA THR A 164 -22.18 -21.49 -11.90
C THR A 164 -21.18 -22.45 -12.54
N GLN A 165 -21.42 -22.80 -13.79
CA GLN A 165 -20.46 -23.54 -14.63
C GLN A 165 -19.75 -22.61 -15.60
N THR A 166 -18.46 -22.87 -15.85
CA THR A 166 -17.59 -22.06 -16.72
C THR A 166 -16.44 -22.90 -17.24
N GLN A 167 -15.86 -22.52 -18.41
CA GLN A 167 -14.73 -23.24 -18.99
C GLN A 167 -13.39 -22.92 -18.30
N ALA A 168 -13.27 -21.73 -17.68
CA ALA A 168 -12.07 -21.34 -16.94
C ALA A 168 -12.42 -20.43 -15.76
N VAL A 169 -11.56 -20.43 -14.75
CA VAL A 169 -11.68 -19.60 -13.57
C VAL A 169 -10.43 -18.75 -13.40
N LEU A 170 -10.62 -17.46 -13.18
CA LEU A 170 -9.55 -16.53 -12.82
C LEU A 170 -9.80 -16.01 -11.40
N LEU A 171 -8.86 -16.29 -10.50
CA LEU A 171 -8.94 -15.86 -9.12
C LEU A 171 -8.23 -14.51 -8.96
N ALA A 172 -9.01 -13.43 -8.76
CA ALA A 172 -8.54 -12.06 -8.51
C ALA A 172 -8.92 -11.59 -7.10
N LEU A 173 -8.68 -12.45 -6.11
CA LEU A 173 -9.21 -12.42 -4.75
C LEU A 173 -8.64 -11.30 -3.87
N GLY A 174 -7.65 -10.54 -4.36
CA GLY A 174 -7.02 -9.45 -3.63
C GLY A 174 -6.10 -9.91 -2.49
N GLY A 175 -5.87 -9.03 -1.55
CA GLY A 175 -5.06 -9.31 -0.35
C GLY A 175 -5.93 -9.49 0.91
N GLY A 176 -5.35 -9.19 2.10
CA GLY A 176 -6.01 -9.31 3.40
C GLY A 176 -6.08 -8.01 4.20
N SER A 177 -5.94 -6.83 3.56
CA SER A 177 -5.73 -5.56 4.28
C SER A 177 -7.00 -4.75 4.59
N TRP A 178 -8.14 -5.08 3.96
CA TRP A 178 -9.39 -4.32 4.10
C TRP A 178 -10.61 -5.24 4.04
N ALA A 179 -10.83 -6.02 5.09
CA ALA A 179 -11.92 -6.99 5.17
C ALA A 179 -13.30 -6.38 4.87
N ARG A 180 -13.58 -5.15 5.38
CA ARG A 180 -14.84 -4.42 5.12
C ARG A 180 -15.08 -4.09 3.65
N LEU A 181 -14.04 -4.13 2.82
CA LEU A 181 -14.11 -3.88 1.38
C LEU A 181 -13.90 -5.15 0.54
N GLY A 182 -14.10 -6.32 1.15
CA GLY A 182 -14.00 -7.62 0.48
C GLY A 182 -12.58 -8.19 0.35
N SER A 183 -11.56 -7.53 0.98
CA SER A 183 -10.17 -7.98 0.95
C SER A 183 -9.78 -8.54 2.33
N ASP A 184 -10.34 -9.69 2.70
CA ASP A 184 -10.23 -10.33 4.02
C ASP A 184 -9.19 -11.45 4.08
N GLY A 185 -8.63 -11.89 2.96
CA GLY A 185 -7.64 -12.95 2.89
C GLY A 185 -8.19 -14.36 3.15
N ALA A 186 -9.49 -14.55 3.30
CA ALA A 186 -10.12 -15.83 3.56
C ALA A 186 -9.82 -16.90 2.49
N TRP A 187 -9.53 -16.48 1.29
CA TRP A 187 -9.19 -17.35 0.17
C TRP A 187 -7.92 -18.19 0.40
N GLN A 188 -7.03 -17.79 1.30
CA GLN A 188 -5.80 -18.55 1.57
C GLN A 188 -6.13 -19.94 2.12
N SER A 189 -7.04 -20.03 3.10
CA SER A 189 -7.49 -21.33 3.64
C SER A 189 -8.20 -22.15 2.58
N TRP A 190 -9.09 -21.54 1.78
CA TRP A 190 -9.82 -22.27 0.73
C TRP A 190 -8.91 -22.87 -0.34
N LEU A 191 -7.86 -22.14 -0.76
CA LEU A 191 -6.88 -22.68 -1.71
C LEU A 191 -5.99 -23.75 -1.08
N HIS A 192 -5.64 -23.60 0.20
CA HIS A 192 -4.93 -24.64 0.95
C HIS A 192 -5.76 -25.92 1.05
N ASP A 193 -7.06 -25.80 1.33
CA ASP A 193 -7.99 -26.94 1.39
C ASP A 193 -8.15 -27.64 0.03
N LEU A 194 -7.92 -26.93 -1.06
CA LEU A 194 -7.83 -27.48 -2.41
C LEU A 194 -6.45 -28.11 -2.73
N GLY A 195 -5.55 -28.20 -1.76
CA GLY A 195 -4.23 -28.81 -1.90
C GLY A 195 -3.19 -27.89 -2.56
N LEU A 196 -3.44 -26.58 -2.65
CA LEU A 196 -2.50 -25.61 -3.23
C LEU A 196 -1.55 -25.09 -2.16
N ASP A 197 -0.25 -25.02 -2.49
CA ASP A 197 0.74 -24.33 -1.67
C ASP A 197 0.60 -22.82 -1.83
N VAL A 198 0.06 -22.17 -0.80
CA VAL A 198 -0.18 -20.73 -0.78
C VAL A 198 0.68 -20.07 0.29
N ALA A 199 1.64 -19.25 -0.15
CA ALA A 199 2.41 -18.43 0.77
C ALA A 199 1.49 -17.49 1.56
N ARG A 200 1.73 -17.38 2.88
CA ARG A 200 0.94 -16.48 3.72
C ARG A 200 1.09 -15.02 3.27
N LEU A 201 0.02 -14.26 3.40
CA LEU A 201 0.07 -12.81 3.17
C LEU A 201 0.94 -12.15 4.24
N ARG A 202 1.82 -11.25 3.81
CA ARG A 202 2.70 -10.44 4.67
C ARG A 202 2.47 -8.97 4.38
N PRO A 203 2.47 -8.07 5.40
CA PRO A 203 2.35 -6.64 5.18
C PRO A 203 3.46 -6.13 4.24
N SER A 204 3.11 -5.31 3.26
CA SER A 204 4.06 -4.75 2.30
C SER A 204 4.34 -3.28 2.59
N ASN A 205 3.30 -2.44 2.63
CA ASN A 205 3.40 -1.03 3.03
C ASN A 205 2.63 -0.89 4.34
N CYS A 206 3.32 -1.01 5.46
CA CYS A 206 2.70 -0.97 6.79
C CYS A 206 3.40 0.03 7.70
N GLY A 207 2.66 0.54 8.67
CA GLY A 207 3.19 1.18 9.86
C GLY A 207 3.69 0.15 10.87
N PHE A 208 4.30 0.65 11.94
CA PHE A 208 4.81 -0.17 13.05
C PHE A 208 4.41 0.47 14.37
N ASP A 209 4.04 -0.36 15.30
CA ASP A 209 3.76 0.07 16.68
C ASP A 209 5.06 0.17 17.48
N VAL A 210 5.13 1.13 18.39
CA VAL A 210 6.25 1.26 19.32
C VAL A 210 6.06 0.31 20.49
N GLN A 211 7.10 -0.40 20.85
CA GLN A 211 7.07 -1.32 21.99
C GLN A 211 6.74 -0.57 23.27
N GLY A 212 5.72 -0.99 24.00
CA GLY A 212 5.21 -0.31 25.19
C GLY A 212 4.26 0.86 24.89
N GLY A 213 4.11 1.25 23.62
CA GLY A 213 3.25 2.36 23.17
C GLY A 213 3.84 3.74 23.53
N TRP A 214 3.17 4.79 23.07
CA TRP A 214 3.50 6.18 23.41
C TRP A 214 2.95 6.60 24.78
N THR A 215 3.60 7.57 25.42
CA THR A 215 2.97 8.24 26.57
C THR A 215 1.64 8.89 26.14
N THR A 216 0.73 9.07 27.11
CA THR A 216 -0.54 9.77 26.91
C THR A 216 -0.34 11.15 26.30
N HIS A 217 0.73 11.86 26.70
CA HIS A 217 1.05 13.20 26.20
C HIS A 217 1.35 13.18 24.69
N LEU A 218 2.22 12.29 24.22
CA LEU A 218 2.57 12.22 22.80
C LEU A 218 1.39 11.73 21.98
N ARG A 219 0.73 10.67 22.42
CA ARG A 219 -0.44 10.11 21.75
C ARG A 219 -1.56 11.13 21.56
N ASP A 220 -1.97 11.82 22.63
CA ASP A 220 -3.16 12.67 22.59
C ASP A 220 -2.92 14.02 21.90
N LYS A 221 -1.67 14.54 21.94
CA LYS A 221 -1.33 15.84 21.34
C LYS A 221 -0.71 15.77 19.96
N PHE A 222 -0.03 14.67 19.62
CA PHE A 222 0.80 14.62 18.42
C PHE A 222 0.47 13.45 17.48
N ALA A 223 -0.45 12.54 17.80
CA ALA A 223 -0.94 11.58 16.83
C ALA A 223 -1.51 12.30 15.60
N GLY A 224 -1.13 11.84 14.40
CA GLY A 224 -1.41 12.50 13.13
C GLY A 224 -0.39 13.57 12.72
N SER A 225 0.59 13.91 13.57
CA SER A 225 1.60 14.92 13.25
C SER A 225 2.67 14.36 12.31
N PRO A 226 3.01 15.08 11.21
CA PRO A 226 4.08 14.70 10.32
C PRO A 226 5.45 15.09 10.87
N ILE A 227 6.42 14.20 10.74
CA ILE A 227 7.85 14.48 10.92
C ILE A 227 8.48 14.56 9.54
N LYS A 228 8.87 15.76 9.15
CA LYS A 228 9.38 16.06 7.81
C LYS A 228 10.90 16.17 7.80
N GLY A 229 11.50 15.74 6.68
CA GLY A 229 12.93 15.91 6.42
C GLY A 229 13.84 15.06 7.31
N ALA A 230 13.31 14.05 8.00
CA ALA A 230 14.08 13.12 8.81
C ALA A 230 14.78 12.07 7.96
N VAL A 231 15.82 11.43 8.50
CA VAL A 231 16.43 10.23 7.92
C VAL A 231 16.12 9.05 8.85
N LEU A 232 15.54 7.98 8.28
CA LEU A 232 15.35 6.70 8.95
C LEU A 232 16.47 5.75 8.54
N SER A 233 17.10 5.12 9.50
CA SER A 233 18.21 4.16 9.32
C SER A 233 17.93 2.85 10.05
N PHE A 234 18.19 1.71 9.37
CA PHE A 234 18.07 0.36 9.89
C PHE A 234 18.88 -0.62 9.04
N GLU A 235 19.79 -1.40 9.62
CA GLU A 235 20.55 -2.51 8.94
C GLU A 235 21.02 -2.18 7.51
N GLY A 236 21.75 -1.07 7.34
CA GLY A 236 22.25 -0.64 6.02
C GLY A 236 21.24 0.13 5.16
N PHE A 237 19.95 0.13 5.52
CA PHE A 237 18.98 1.04 4.93
C PHE A 237 19.15 2.43 5.55
N SER A 238 19.21 3.46 4.70
CA SER A 238 19.18 4.85 5.15
C SER A 238 18.49 5.70 4.08
N ARG A 239 17.42 6.40 4.49
CA ARG A 239 16.64 7.20 3.54
C ARG A 239 16.08 8.46 4.21
N LYS A 240 16.18 9.60 3.49
CA LYS A 240 15.53 10.85 3.88
C LYS A 240 14.09 10.88 3.40
N GLY A 241 13.18 11.38 4.25
CA GLY A 241 11.75 11.49 3.89
C GLY A 241 10.92 12.08 5.01
N GLU A 242 9.65 11.73 5.00
CA GLU A 242 8.70 12.10 6.05
C GLU A 242 7.90 10.87 6.53
N PHE A 243 7.53 10.90 7.79
CA PHE A 243 6.63 9.92 8.39
C PHE A 243 5.63 10.62 9.31
N VAL A 244 4.62 9.89 9.74
CA VAL A 244 3.54 10.39 10.60
C VAL A 244 3.53 9.59 11.89
N LEU A 245 3.37 10.27 13.03
CA LEU A 245 3.09 9.62 14.31
C LEU A 245 1.63 9.12 14.30
N THR A 246 1.43 7.86 14.66
CA THR A 246 0.08 7.31 14.90
C THR A 246 -0.22 7.28 16.40
N THR A 247 -1.39 6.81 16.77
CA THR A 247 -1.75 6.61 18.18
C THR A 247 -0.92 5.54 18.88
N THR A 248 -0.29 4.63 18.12
CA THR A 248 0.46 3.48 18.64
C THR A 248 1.90 3.41 18.15
N GLY A 249 2.26 4.19 17.11
CA GLY A 249 3.58 4.09 16.50
C GLY A 249 3.82 5.06 15.34
N ILE A 250 4.36 4.58 14.24
CA ILE A 250 4.77 5.38 13.08
C ILE A 250 4.27 4.80 11.77
N GLU A 251 3.94 5.66 10.79
CA GLU A 251 3.56 5.27 9.44
C GLU A 251 4.01 6.31 8.40
N GLY A 252 3.69 6.10 7.14
CA GLY A 252 3.96 7.05 6.06
C GLY A 252 5.06 6.61 5.12
N SER A 253 5.32 7.41 4.08
CA SER A 253 6.12 7.00 2.93
C SER A 253 7.55 6.55 3.27
N LEU A 254 8.18 7.18 4.26
CA LEU A 254 9.51 6.82 4.73
C LEU A 254 9.51 5.46 5.42
N VAL A 255 8.53 5.22 6.30
CA VAL A 255 8.34 3.95 7.03
C VAL A 255 7.98 2.83 6.05
N TYR A 256 7.10 3.11 5.08
CA TYR A 256 6.73 2.13 4.06
C TYR A 256 7.92 1.69 3.20
N ALA A 257 8.88 2.59 2.93
CA ALA A 257 10.09 2.23 2.20
C ALA A 257 10.99 1.23 2.95
N ALA A 258 10.93 1.22 4.30
CA ALA A 258 11.66 0.29 5.16
C ALA A 258 10.83 -0.94 5.57
N SER A 259 9.52 -0.99 5.23
CA SER A 259 8.56 -1.96 5.78
C SER A 259 9.00 -3.42 5.61
N ALA A 260 9.54 -3.81 4.47
CA ALA A 260 9.96 -5.19 4.24
C ALA A 260 11.11 -5.60 5.18
N LEU A 261 12.12 -4.74 5.31
CA LEU A 261 13.28 -5.00 6.18
C LEU A 261 12.87 -5.06 7.65
N LEU A 262 12.11 -4.06 8.12
CA LEU A 262 11.64 -3.99 9.51
C LEU A 262 10.74 -5.18 9.85
N ARG A 263 9.77 -5.50 8.99
CA ARG A 263 8.86 -6.64 9.15
C ARG A 263 9.64 -7.95 9.28
N ASP A 264 10.58 -8.20 8.36
CA ASP A 264 11.32 -9.46 8.32
C ASP A 264 12.25 -9.61 9.53
N ALA A 265 12.81 -8.51 10.02
CA ALA A 265 13.61 -8.50 11.24
C ALA A 265 12.74 -8.68 12.49
N ILE A 266 11.57 -8.04 12.57
CA ILE A 266 10.61 -8.21 13.67
C ILE A 266 10.07 -9.65 13.72
N GLU A 267 9.78 -10.27 12.58
CA GLU A 267 9.33 -11.68 12.54
C GLU A 267 10.39 -12.64 13.12
N LYS A 268 11.67 -12.30 13.03
CA LYS A 268 12.77 -13.11 13.59
C LYS A 268 13.04 -12.82 15.06
N ALA A 269 13.01 -11.54 15.46
CA ALA A 269 13.50 -11.08 16.76
C ALA A 269 12.37 -10.65 17.73
N GLY A 270 11.12 -10.56 17.25
CA GLY A 270 9.98 -10.05 18.02
C GLY A 270 9.88 -8.51 18.03
N HIS A 271 11.00 -7.82 18.07
CA HIS A 271 11.09 -6.37 17.96
C HIS A 271 12.45 -5.96 17.38
N VAL A 272 12.55 -4.70 16.93
CA VAL A 272 13.79 -4.11 16.40
C VAL A 272 13.90 -2.65 16.82
N THR A 273 15.13 -2.13 16.85
CA THR A 273 15.39 -0.71 17.04
C THR A 273 15.82 -0.10 15.70
N LEU A 274 15.05 0.83 15.18
CA LEU A 274 15.46 1.73 14.10
C LEU A 274 16.01 3.04 14.67
N HIS A 275 16.70 3.83 13.86
CA HIS A 275 17.21 5.14 14.29
C HIS A 275 16.68 6.23 13.36
N ILE A 276 16.31 7.38 13.95
CA ILE A 276 15.80 8.54 13.22
C ILE A 276 16.72 9.73 13.49
N ASP A 277 17.32 10.27 12.43
CA ASP A 277 17.97 11.57 12.45
C ASP A 277 16.93 12.65 12.20
N LEU A 278 16.63 13.46 13.21
CA LEU A 278 15.64 14.53 13.15
C LEU A 278 16.17 15.80 12.46
N LYS A 279 17.52 15.92 12.30
CA LYS A 279 18.19 17.09 11.71
C LYS A 279 19.33 16.68 10.77
N PRO A 280 19.03 15.96 9.67
CA PRO A 280 20.07 15.43 8.77
C PRO A 280 20.83 16.51 8.00
N GLU A 281 20.31 17.73 7.93
CA GLU A 281 21.01 18.88 7.34
C GLU A 281 22.17 19.44 8.19
N PHE A 282 22.30 19.01 9.45
CA PHE A 282 23.36 19.41 10.37
C PHE A 282 24.22 18.21 10.75
N SER A 283 25.55 18.42 10.81
CA SER A 283 26.47 17.40 11.36
C SER A 283 26.23 17.20 12.86
N ALA A 284 26.73 16.09 13.40
CA ALA A 284 26.61 15.80 14.83
C ALA A 284 27.31 16.87 15.69
N GLU A 285 28.49 17.33 15.25
CA GLU A 285 29.28 18.39 15.91
C GLU A 285 28.49 19.69 15.95
N ARG A 286 27.84 20.06 14.83
CA ARG A 286 27.02 21.26 14.76
C ARG A 286 25.79 21.15 15.66
N VAL A 287 25.09 20.03 15.66
CA VAL A 287 23.94 19.81 16.56
C VAL A 287 24.38 19.93 18.01
N LEU A 288 25.51 19.32 18.39
CA LEU A 288 26.06 19.43 19.75
C LEU A 288 26.38 20.88 20.10
N ALA A 289 27.05 21.64 19.22
CA ALA A 289 27.36 23.05 19.44
C ALA A 289 26.10 23.89 19.64
N GLU A 290 25.07 23.67 18.85
CA GLU A 290 23.80 24.40 18.94
C GLU A 290 23.01 24.05 20.19
N VAL A 291 22.99 22.79 20.63
CA VAL A 291 22.35 22.35 21.88
C VAL A 291 23.09 22.87 23.10
N SER A 292 24.43 22.87 23.06
CA SER A 292 25.31 23.34 24.18
C SER A 292 25.39 24.86 24.31
N HIS A 293 24.88 25.61 23.31
CA HIS A 293 24.91 27.07 23.37
C HIS A 293 24.15 27.58 24.58
N PRO A 294 24.69 28.56 25.35
CA PRO A 294 24.03 29.12 26.50
C PRO A 294 22.59 29.57 26.23
N ARG A 295 21.65 28.99 26.95
CA ARG A 295 20.20 29.28 26.73
C ARG A 295 19.66 30.43 27.57
N GLY A 296 20.44 30.91 28.54
CA GLY A 296 19.99 31.95 29.49
C GLY A 296 18.69 31.50 30.20
N SER A 297 17.69 32.36 30.26
CA SER A 297 16.40 32.12 30.89
C SER A 297 15.41 31.33 29.99
N ARG A 298 15.80 30.95 28.77
CA ARG A 298 14.91 30.23 27.84
C ARG A 298 14.66 28.81 28.27
N SER A 299 13.43 28.34 28.08
CA SER A 299 13.12 26.91 28.21
C SER A 299 13.89 26.10 27.16
N LEU A 300 14.15 24.80 27.45
CA LEU A 300 14.79 23.90 26.49
C LEU A 300 14.03 23.86 25.13
N SER A 301 12.70 23.83 25.18
CA SER A 301 11.87 23.85 23.98
C SER A 301 12.11 25.10 23.11
N ASN A 302 12.10 26.27 23.71
CA ASN A 302 12.36 27.53 23.01
C ASN A 302 13.80 27.62 22.50
N HIS A 303 14.76 27.09 23.24
CA HIS A 303 16.16 27.01 22.84
C HIS A 303 16.32 26.12 21.60
N LEU A 304 15.86 24.87 21.64
CA LEU A 304 15.96 23.94 20.51
C LEU A 304 15.16 24.41 19.27
N LYS A 305 14.01 25.06 19.48
CA LYS A 305 13.25 25.68 18.38
C LYS A 305 14.06 26.80 17.73
N SER A 306 14.67 27.70 18.50
CA SER A 306 15.39 28.84 17.94
C SER A 306 16.72 28.46 17.29
N ARG A 307 17.42 27.43 17.81
CA ARG A 307 18.76 27.02 17.35
C ARG A 307 18.73 25.98 16.25
N LEU A 308 17.82 25.03 16.32
CA LEU A 308 17.72 23.89 15.41
C LEU A 308 16.40 23.81 14.65
N ASN A 309 15.49 24.78 14.84
CA ASN A 309 14.13 24.77 14.28
C ASN A 309 13.36 23.46 14.57
N LEU A 310 13.60 22.89 15.78
CA LEU A 310 12.84 21.72 16.24
C LEU A 310 11.43 22.16 16.67
N GLN A 311 10.43 21.51 16.13
CA GLN A 311 9.02 21.77 16.47
C GLN A 311 8.65 21.06 17.79
N PRO A 312 7.54 21.42 18.46
CA PRO A 312 7.11 20.77 19.71
C PRO A 312 7.02 19.25 19.64
N VAL A 313 6.62 18.69 18.50
CA VAL A 313 6.54 17.24 18.27
C VAL A 313 7.91 16.55 18.36
N HIS A 314 8.99 17.19 17.88
CA HIS A 314 10.34 16.64 17.98
C HIS A 314 10.80 16.60 19.44
N LEU A 315 10.45 17.64 20.22
CA LEU A 315 10.76 17.65 21.66
C LEU A 315 9.97 16.57 22.40
N ALA A 316 8.70 16.37 22.04
CA ALA A 316 7.90 15.28 22.62
C ALA A 316 8.54 13.90 22.34
N LEU A 317 9.02 13.66 21.12
CA LEU A 317 9.76 12.44 20.79
C LEU A 317 11.05 12.27 21.61
N LEU A 318 11.81 13.35 21.83
CA LEU A 318 12.99 13.29 22.71
C LEU A 318 12.62 12.90 24.13
N HIS A 319 11.47 13.35 24.63
CA HIS A 319 10.96 12.97 25.96
C HIS A 319 10.46 11.52 26.05
N GLU A 320 10.07 10.89 24.93
CA GLU A 320 9.72 9.46 24.92
C GLU A 320 10.95 8.57 25.13
N VAL A 321 12.11 9.02 24.62
CA VAL A 321 13.32 8.21 24.56
C VAL A 321 14.30 8.55 25.70
N LEU A 322 14.42 9.84 26.01
CA LEU A 322 15.37 10.30 27.03
C LEU A 322 14.73 10.36 28.42
N PRO A 323 15.32 9.71 29.41
CA PRO A 323 14.96 9.94 30.82
C PRO A 323 15.02 11.43 31.18
N LYS A 324 14.17 11.85 32.11
CA LYS A 324 14.06 13.26 32.52
C LYS A 324 15.41 13.88 32.92
N GLU A 325 16.26 13.12 33.59
CA GLU A 325 17.60 13.52 34.00
C GLU A 325 18.52 13.80 32.81
N SER A 326 18.38 13.05 31.74
CA SER A 326 19.14 13.20 30.49
C SER A 326 18.75 14.45 29.70
N MET A 327 17.57 15.03 29.95
CA MET A 327 17.13 16.26 29.30
C MET A 327 17.88 17.52 29.77
N ALA A 328 18.78 17.41 30.73
CA ALA A 328 19.73 18.46 31.12
C ALA A 328 21.11 18.29 30.47
N ASP A 329 21.38 17.15 29.84
CA ASP A 329 22.67 16.81 29.25
C ASP A 329 22.67 17.11 27.74
N ALA A 330 23.42 18.12 27.34
CA ALA A 330 23.50 18.55 25.94
C ALA A 330 24.04 17.46 25.01
N VAL A 331 24.97 16.63 25.48
CA VAL A 331 25.55 15.54 24.68
C VAL A 331 24.49 14.47 24.38
N LYS A 332 23.71 14.07 25.39
CA LYS A 332 22.63 13.06 25.22
C LYS A 332 21.51 13.58 24.33
N ILE A 333 21.12 14.86 24.48
CA ILE A 333 20.11 15.48 23.62
C ILE A 333 20.60 15.52 22.18
N ALA A 334 21.86 15.97 21.96
CA ALA A 334 22.40 16.04 20.59
C ALA A 334 22.51 14.65 19.93
N ALA A 335 22.95 13.64 20.68
CA ALA A 335 23.00 12.27 20.22
C ALA A 335 21.60 11.75 19.85
N ALA A 336 20.59 11.99 20.70
CA ALA A 336 19.21 11.59 20.41
C ALA A 336 18.62 12.35 19.21
N ILE A 337 18.95 13.62 18.99
CA ILE A 337 18.51 14.36 17.78
C ILE A 337 19.08 13.70 16.52
N LYS A 338 20.30 13.18 16.55
CA LYS A 338 20.99 12.56 15.41
C LYS A 338 20.70 11.07 15.23
N ALA A 339 20.30 10.36 16.26
CA ALA A 339 20.00 8.93 16.23
C ALA A 339 18.97 8.58 17.29
N LEU A 340 17.75 9.09 17.14
CA LEU A 340 16.62 8.76 18.01
C LEU A 340 16.22 7.30 17.80
N PRO A 341 16.32 6.42 18.81
CA PRO A 341 15.96 5.01 18.69
C PRO A 341 14.45 4.80 18.66
#